data_7f29e3a81d9559e97b55794f91c7daef
#
_entry.id   7f29e3a81d9559e97b55794f91c7daef
#
_cell.length_a   1.000
_cell.length_b   1.000
_cell.length_c   1.000
_cell.angle_alpha   90.00
_cell.angle_beta   90.00
_cell.angle_gamma   90.00
#
_symmetry.space_group_name_H-M   'P 1'
#
loop_
_entity.id
_entity.type
_entity.pdbx_description
1 polymer ?
#
loop_
_entity_poly.entity_id
_entity_poly.type
_entity_poly.pdbx_seq_one_letter_code
_entity_poly.pdbx_strand_id
1 'polypeptide(L)'
;LKSNLSDKKNLINLNEYNTKILDYIKKDLFASGTKGRPKFSLTPNVVKEIQSINVNEIPRYLVHRYRYEIYPQLRMSDDFPPYLQIEPTSICNYRCVFCYQTDNKFNKRSTGYMGHMKLATFKLLIDQAEGNIEFISLASRGEPLLCPDFKKMLAYTRDKFFNLKINTNASLLDEEMSYAILESGVKTLVFSADAADSVLYSQLRVNGKLEKIVTNIKKFKEIKTKNYPSSKNYYTCFGC
;
A
#
# COMPACT_ATOMS: atom_id res chain seq x y z
N LEU A 1 4.93 7.22 24.34
CA LEU A 1 4.88 7.94 23.07
C LEU A 1 5.62 9.29 23.14
N LYS A 2 5.30 10.14 24.15
CA LYS A 2 5.90 11.48 24.28
C LYS A 2 7.44 11.42 24.29
N SER A 3 8.04 10.52 25.04
CA SER A 3 9.49 10.31 25.08
C SER A 3 10.05 9.87 23.71
N ASN A 4 9.37 8.95 23.05
CA ASN A 4 9.78 8.44 21.73
C ASN A 4 9.77 9.50 20.64
N LEU A 5 8.83 10.46 20.68
CA LEU A 5 8.75 11.57 19.72
C LEU A 5 9.78 12.68 20.00
N SER A 6 10.46 12.65 21.13
CA SER A 6 11.49 13.61 21.51
C SER A 6 12.90 13.04 21.41
N ASP A 7 13.04 11.73 21.21
CA ASP A 7 14.33 11.06 21.09
C ASP A 7 14.95 11.33 19.72
N LYS A 8 16.10 12.00 19.71
CA LYS A 8 16.85 12.34 18.48
C LYS A 8 17.15 11.12 17.60
N LYS A 9 17.36 9.93 18.20
CA LYS A 9 17.61 8.69 17.45
C LYS A 9 16.43 8.30 16.56
N ASN A 10 15.21 8.62 16.97
CA ASN A 10 14.00 8.32 16.20
C ASN A 10 13.68 9.36 15.14
N LEU A 11 14.41 10.49 15.12
CA LEU A 11 14.18 11.64 14.22
C LEU A 11 15.18 11.69 13.05
N ILE A 12 16.16 10.80 13.02
CA ILE A 12 17.28 10.83 12.05
C ILE A 12 16.81 10.81 10.59
N ASN A 13 15.66 10.20 10.32
CA ASN A 13 15.14 10.04 8.97
C ASN A 13 14.03 11.06 8.60
N LEU A 14 13.86 12.13 9.39
CA LEU A 14 12.92 13.20 9.10
C LEU A 14 13.66 14.41 8.52
N ASN A 15 13.19 14.90 7.38
CA ASN A 15 13.63 16.20 6.85
C ASN A 15 13.07 17.35 7.72
N GLU A 16 13.55 18.58 7.49
CA GLU A 16 13.13 19.75 8.25
C GLU A 16 11.62 19.99 8.22
N TYR A 17 10.99 19.79 7.07
CA TYR A 17 9.55 19.93 6.89
C TYR A 17 8.75 18.94 7.76
N ASN A 18 9.12 17.67 7.71
CA ASN A 18 8.46 16.62 8.50
C ASN A 18 8.70 16.84 10.02
N THR A 19 9.83 17.42 10.40
CA THR A 19 10.12 17.79 11.80
C THR A 19 9.17 18.89 12.29
N LYS A 20 8.87 19.90 11.47
CA LYS A 20 7.87 20.94 11.79
C LYS A 20 6.48 20.34 11.99
N ILE A 21 6.07 19.40 11.13
CA ILE A 21 4.80 18.68 11.29
C ILE A 21 4.77 17.90 12.61
N LEU A 22 5.86 17.23 12.95
CA LEU A 22 5.94 16.49 14.23
C LEU A 22 5.76 17.40 15.45
N ASP A 23 6.22 18.64 15.38
CA ASP A 23 6.01 19.62 16.45
C ASP A 23 4.55 20.07 16.56
N TYR A 24 3.81 20.15 15.44
CA TYR A 24 2.34 20.34 15.49
C TYR A 24 1.65 19.14 16.13
N ILE A 25 2.06 17.92 15.78
CA ILE A 25 1.52 16.70 16.39
C ILE A 25 1.75 16.69 17.91
N LYS A 26 2.96 17.00 18.36
CA LYS A 26 3.29 17.09 19.79
C LYS A 26 2.40 18.13 20.52
N LYS A 27 2.20 19.29 19.89
CA LYS A 27 1.31 20.34 20.44
C LYS A 27 -0.14 19.82 20.53
N ASP A 28 -0.63 19.18 19.51
CA ASP A 28 -2.00 18.65 19.49
C ASP A 28 -2.23 17.55 20.52
N LEU A 29 -1.26 16.66 20.72
CA LEU A 29 -1.37 15.50 21.62
C LEU A 29 -1.09 15.84 23.09
N PHE A 30 -0.17 16.79 23.35
CA PHE A 30 0.38 16.95 24.70
C PHE A 30 0.28 18.36 25.28
N ALA A 31 -0.13 19.36 24.48
CA ALA A 31 -0.34 20.71 24.97
C ALA A 31 -1.83 21.04 25.08
N SER A 32 -2.21 21.73 26.17
CA SER A 32 -3.56 22.25 26.33
C SER A 32 -3.70 23.56 25.51
N GLY A 33 -4.68 23.62 24.60
CA GLY A 33 -5.16 24.94 24.19
C GLY A 33 -4.97 25.43 22.76
N THR A 34 -5.09 24.61 21.72
CA THR A 34 -5.37 25.14 20.37
C THR A 34 -6.89 25.12 20.12
N LYS A 35 -7.56 26.27 20.37
CA LYS A 35 -8.97 26.46 19.98
C LYS A 35 -9.05 26.87 18.50
N GLY A 36 -10.06 26.36 17.77
CA GLY A 36 -10.44 26.90 16.48
C GLY A 36 -9.84 26.24 15.23
N ARG A 37 -9.01 25.17 15.33
CA ARG A 37 -8.53 24.39 14.18
C ARG A 37 -8.72 22.88 14.42
N PRO A 38 -8.80 22.07 13.35
CA PRO A 38 -8.76 20.62 13.48
C PRO A 38 -7.51 20.18 14.24
N LYS A 39 -7.69 19.21 15.15
CA LYS A 39 -6.59 18.64 15.96
C LYS A 39 -6.35 17.22 15.59
N PHE A 40 -5.08 16.86 15.49
CA PHE A 40 -4.68 15.48 15.37
C PHE A 40 -4.96 14.73 16.68
N SER A 41 -5.58 13.57 16.58
CA SER A 41 -5.87 12.71 17.72
C SER A 41 -5.51 11.26 17.43
N LEU A 42 -5.19 10.51 18.48
CA LEU A 42 -4.92 9.09 18.38
C LEU A 42 -6.23 8.31 18.38
N THR A 43 -6.77 8.04 17.20
CA THR A 43 -7.94 7.15 17.08
C THR A 43 -7.55 5.72 17.46
N PRO A 44 -8.52 4.83 17.82
CA PRO A 44 -8.24 3.45 18.14
C PRO A 44 -7.43 2.71 17.05
N ASN A 45 -7.69 3.01 15.78
CA ASN A 45 -6.95 2.45 14.65
C ASN A 45 -5.50 2.92 14.63
N VAL A 46 -5.26 4.22 14.81
CA VAL A 46 -3.90 4.79 14.88
C VAL A 46 -3.12 4.20 16.05
N VAL A 47 -3.75 4.02 17.21
CA VAL A 47 -3.12 3.37 18.38
C VAL A 47 -2.74 1.93 18.07
N LYS A 48 -3.64 1.16 17.45
CA LYS A 48 -3.37 -0.23 17.05
C LYS A 48 -2.21 -0.32 16.04
N GLU A 49 -2.17 0.57 15.06
CA GLU A 49 -1.08 0.63 14.08
C GLU A 49 0.26 0.97 14.74
N ILE A 50 0.30 1.97 15.64
CA ILE A 50 1.50 2.35 16.41
C ILE A 50 2.04 1.16 17.22
N GLN A 51 1.18 0.35 17.80
CA GLN A 51 1.59 -0.84 18.58
C GLN A 51 2.21 -1.93 17.71
N SER A 52 1.96 -1.93 16.42
CA SER A 52 2.44 -2.95 15.47
C SER A 52 3.73 -2.58 14.74
N ILE A 53 4.18 -1.33 14.83
CA ILE A 53 5.37 -0.81 14.14
C ILE A 53 6.57 -0.67 15.09
N ASN A 54 7.76 -0.48 14.53
CA ASN A 54 8.95 -0.25 15.33
C ASN A 54 8.94 1.18 15.89
N VAL A 55 9.54 1.36 17.07
CA VAL A 55 9.57 2.66 17.78
C VAL A 55 10.18 3.78 16.92
N ASN A 56 11.23 3.49 16.16
CA ASN A 56 11.90 4.42 15.29
C ASN A 56 11.08 4.82 14.02
N GLU A 57 10.04 4.04 13.68
CA GLU A 57 9.15 4.32 12.56
C GLU A 57 7.95 5.21 12.98
N ILE A 58 7.66 5.32 14.28
CA ILE A 58 6.50 6.07 14.79
C ILE A 58 6.49 7.54 14.34
N PRO A 59 7.59 8.29 14.35
CA PRO A 59 7.56 9.69 13.88
C PRO A 59 7.15 9.81 12.41
N ARG A 60 7.72 9.00 11.51
CA ARG A 60 7.37 8.98 10.07
C ARG A 60 5.88 8.63 9.87
N TYR A 61 5.41 7.60 10.56
CA TYR A 61 4.02 7.19 10.51
C TYR A 61 3.07 8.31 10.96
N LEU A 62 3.37 8.98 12.08
CA LEU A 62 2.52 10.06 12.60
C LEU A 62 2.51 11.30 11.70
N VAL A 63 3.65 11.66 11.10
CA VAL A 63 3.72 12.73 10.10
C VAL A 63 2.82 12.41 8.90
N HIS A 64 2.88 11.19 8.39
CA HIS A 64 1.99 10.74 7.32
C HIS A 64 0.51 10.85 7.74
N ARG A 65 0.14 10.34 8.94
CA ARG A 65 -1.24 10.40 9.44
C ARG A 65 -1.73 11.82 9.60
N TYR A 66 -0.90 12.72 10.08
CA TYR A 66 -1.22 14.15 10.21
C TYR A 66 -1.52 14.78 8.85
N ARG A 67 -0.66 14.56 7.85
CA ARG A 67 -0.87 15.05 6.48
C ARG A 67 -2.16 14.48 5.88
N TYR A 68 -2.41 13.21 6.07
CA TYR A 68 -3.60 12.53 5.56
C TYR A 68 -4.91 12.99 6.21
N GLU A 69 -4.91 13.24 7.52
CA GLU A 69 -6.12 13.57 8.29
C GLU A 69 -6.37 15.07 8.42
N ILE A 70 -5.33 15.86 8.65
CA ILE A 70 -5.47 17.28 9.03
C ILE A 70 -5.40 18.21 7.81
N TYR A 71 -4.51 17.96 6.85
CA TYR A 71 -4.37 18.83 5.68
C TYR A 71 -5.65 18.98 4.87
N PRO A 72 -6.43 17.92 4.58
CA PRO A 72 -7.71 18.07 3.89
C PRO A 72 -8.71 18.95 4.69
N GLN A 73 -8.75 18.81 6.00
CA GLN A 73 -9.64 19.61 6.86
C GLN A 73 -9.24 21.09 6.87
N LEU A 74 -7.95 21.38 6.77
CA LEU A 74 -7.41 22.74 6.68
C LEU A 74 -7.39 23.27 5.23
N ARG A 75 -7.78 22.45 4.23
CA ARG A 75 -7.65 22.75 2.79
C ARG A 75 -6.23 23.15 2.41
N MET A 76 -5.26 22.51 3.05
CA MET A 76 -3.84 22.69 2.74
C MET A 76 -3.43 21.75 1.60
N SER A 77 -2.71 22.29 0.62
CA SER A 77 -1.95 21.50 -0.35
C SER A 77 -0.52 21.26 0.15
N ASP A 78 0.11 20.23 -0.39
CA ASP A 78 1.49 19.86 -0.11
C ASP A 78 2.21 19.59 -1.43
N ASP A 79 3.53 19.69 -1.45
CA ASP A 79 4.34 19.40 -2.64
C ASP A 79 4.23 17.92 -3.06
N PHE A 80 4.00 17.03 -2.09
CA PHE A 80 3.80 15.60 -2.30
C PHE A 80 2.50 15.11 -1.68
N PRO A 81 1.75 14.24 -2.36
CA PRO A 81 0.55 13.64 -1.78
C PRO A 81 0.94 12.75 -0.58
N PRO A 82 0.11 12.64 0.46
CA PRO A 82 0.39 11.74 1.58
C PRO A 82 0.31 10.26 1.18
N TYR A 83 -0.33 9.94 0.06
CA TYR A 83 -0.53 8.59 -0.45
C TYR A 83 -0.40 8.60 -1.97
N LEU A 84 0.37 7.64 -2.52
CA LEU A 84 0.56 7.51 -3.96
C LEU A 84 0.05 6.14 -4.43
N GLN A 85 -0.81 6.15 -5.43
CA GLN A 85 -1.24 4.94 -6.14
C GLN A 85 -0.57 4.89 -7.50
N ILE A 86 0.17 3.82 -7.76
CA ILE A 86 0.85 3.57 -9.03
C ILE A 86 0.20 2.35 -9.69
N GLU A 87 -0.10 2.47 -10.99
CA GLU A 87 -0.61 1.39 -11.81
C GLU A 87 0.54 0.75 -12.60
N PRO A 88 1.09 -0.41 -12.20
CA PRO A 88 2.15 -1.09 -12.94
C PRO A 88 1.69 -1.57 -14.32
N THR A 89 0.41 -1.91 -14.44
CA THR A 89 -0.24 -2.31 -15.68
C THR A 89 -1.73 -2.04 -15.63
N SER A 90 -2.31 -1.62 -16.74
CA SER A 90 -3.76 -1.56 -16.94
C SER A 90 -4.34 -2.85 -17.53
N ILE A 91 -3.53 -3.87 -17.76
CA ILE A 91 -3.97 -5.17 -18.29
C ILE A 91 -4.39 -6.08 -17.13
N CYS A 92 -5.55 -6.71 -17.27
CA CYS A 92 -6.05 -7.70 -16.31
C CYS A 92 -6.49 -8.97 -17.05
N ASN A 93 -6.26 -10.14 -16.44
CA ASN A 93 -6.69 -11.43 -16.94
C ASN A 93 -8.12 -11.80 -16.54
N TYR A 94 -8.75 -11.02 -15.63
CA TYR A 94 -10.14 -11.16 -15.24
C TYR A 94 -11.05 -10.13 -15.93
N ARG A 95 -12.37 -10.40 -15.91
CA ARG A 95 -13.42 -9.49 -16.38
C ARG A 95 -14.53 -9.43 -15.33
N CYS A 96 -14.17 -8.95 -14.13
CA CYS A 96 -15.11 -8.84 -13.01
C CYS A 96 -16.29 -7.95 -13.41
N VAL A 97 -17.51 -8.40 -13.14
CA VAL A 97 -18.75 -7.73 -13.59
C VAL A 97 -18.93 -6.32 -13.06
N PHE A 98 -18.32 -6.02 -11.92
CA PHE A 98 -18.34 -4.69 -11.28
C PHE A 98 -17.13 -3.82 -11.65
N CYS A 99 -16.21 -4.30 -12.49
CA CYS A 99 -15.02 -3.57 -12.88
C CYS A 99 -15.29 -2.78 -14.17
N TYR A 100 -14.88 -1.51 -14.21
CA TYR A 100 -15.02 -0.69 -15.42
C TYR A 100 -14.22 -1.22 -16.62
N GLN A 101 -13.28 -2.16 -16.45
CA GLN A 101 -12.65 -2.88 -17.55
C GLN A 101 -13.60 -3.79 -18.35
N THR A 102 -14.86 -3.95 -17.93
CA THR A 102 -15.90 -4.53 -18.79
C THR A 102 -16.31 -3.63 -19.94
N ASP A 103 -16.07 -2.32 -19.80
CA ASP A 103 -16.28 -1.35 -20.89
C ASP A 103 -15.20 -1.54 -21.98
N ASN A 104 -15.67 -1.74 -23.23
CA ASN A 104 -14.83 -1.92 -24.40
C ASN A 104 -13.85 -0.77 -24.66
N LYS A 105 -14.14 0.43 -24.17
CA LYS A 105 -13.24 1.57 -24.26
C LYS A 105 -11.93 1.32 -23.49
N PHE A 106 -11.98 0.64 -22.35
CA PHE A 106 -10.83 0.46 -21.47
C PHE A 106 -10.13 -0.92 -21.60
N ASN A 107 -10.75 -1.88 -22.29
CA ASN A 107 -10.22 -3.24 -22.39
C ASN A 107 -9.62 -3.61 -23.76
N LYS A 108 -9.56 -2.65 -24.70
CA LYS A 108 -8.97 -2.85 -26.04
C LYS A 108 -7.63 -2.13 -26.16
N ARG A 109 -6.61 -2.82 -26.69
CA ARG A 109 -5.29 -2.20 -26.98
C ARG A 109 -5.40 -1.05 -28.01
N SER A 110 -6.29 -1.17 -28.97
CA SER A 110 -6.51 -0.17 -30.02
C SER A 110 -6.97 1.19 -29.51
N THR A 111 -7.52 1.26 -28.30
CA THR A 111 -7.98 2.52 -27.70
C THR A 111 -6.86 3.28 -26.97
N GLY A 112 -5.65 2.69 -26.83
CA GLY A 112 -4.52 3.32 -26.17
C GLY A 112 -4.55 3.28 -24.63
N TYR A 113 -5.60 2.72 -24.01
CA TYR A 113 -5.75 2.69 -22.54
C TYR A 113 -5.15 1.44 -21.87
N MET A 114 -4.59 0.51 -22.66
CA MET A 114 -3.99 -0.71 -22.13
C MET A 114 -2.48 -0.73 -22.34
N GLY A 115 -1.74 -1.01 -21.27
CA GLY A 115 -0.29 -1.11 -21.36
C GLY A 115 0.36 -1.48 -20.04
N HIS A 116 1.68 -1.60 -20.09
CA HIS A 116 2.54 -1.79 -18.93
C HIS A 116 3.38 -0.54 -18.69
N MET A 117 3.55 -0.16 -17.44
CA MET A 117 4.49 0.89 -17.07
C MET A 117 5.91 0.41 -17.33
N LYS A 118 6.73 1.25 -17.97
CA LYS A 118 8.15 0.97 -18.16
C LYS A 118 8.89 1.04 -16.82
N LEU A 119 9.84 0.13 -16.59
CA LEU A 119 10.63 0.12 -15.35
C LEU A 119 11.36 1.45 -15.12
N ALA A 120 11.83 2.12 -16.16
CA ALA A 120 12.49 3.42 -16.04
C ALA A 120 11.54 4.50 -15.50
N THR A 121 10.29 4.55 -16.00
CA THR A 121 9.26 5.48 -15.49
C THR A 121 8.92 5.17 -14.04
N PHE A 122 8.78 3.88 -13.70
CA PHE A 122 8.52 3.47 -12.32
C PHE A 122 9.64 3.93 -11.38
N LYS A 123 10.91 3.69 -11.74
CA LYS A 123 12.06 4.12 -10.94
C LYS A 123 12.07 5.63 -10.71
N LEU A 124 11.82 6.42 -11.76
CA LEU A 124 11.74 7.89 -11.65
C LEU A 124 10.67 8.33 -10.65
N LEU A 125 9.50 7.70 -10.65
CA LEU A 125 8.44 8.00 -9.68
C LEU A 125 8.83 7.59 -8.25
N ILE A 126 9.45 6.43 -8.08
CA ILE A 126 9.91 5.95 -6.78
C ILE A 126 11.00 6.85 -6.20
N ASP A 127 11.97 7.30 -7.03
CA ASP A 127 13.05 8.18 -6.59
C ASP A 127 12.53 9.55 -6.12
N GLN A 128 11.48 10.08 -6.77
CA GLN A 128 10.81 11.31 -6.32
C GLN A 128 9.98 11.09 -5.04
N ALA A 129 9.40 9.92 -4.89
CA ALA A 129 8.55 9.59 -3.75
C ALA A 129 9.35 9.28 -2.47
N GLU A 130 10.56 8.73 -2.60
CA GLU A 130 11.41 8.33 -1.48
C GLU A 130 11.72 9.51 -0.56
N GLY A 131 11.45 9.33 0.75
CA GLY A 131 11.61 10.38 1.77
C GLY A 131 10.49 11.44 1.81
N ASN A 132 9.61 11.49 0.80
CA ASN A 132 8.50 12.43 0.71
C ASN A 132 7.12 11.77 0.92
N ILE A 133 6.99 10.51 0.50
CA ILE A 133 5.76 9.73 0.57
C ILE A 133 6.06 8.43 1.31
N GLU A 134 5.22 8.07 2.28
CA GLU A 134 5.43 6.88 3.11
C GLU A 134 4.49 5.71 2.76
N PHE A 135 3.40 6.00 2.05
CA PHE A 135 2.37 5.02 1.70
C PHE A 135 2.19 4.95 0.20
N ILE A 136 2.54 3.81 -0.39
CA ILE A 136 2.40 3.55 -1.82
C ILE A 136 1.56 2.30 -2.04
N SER A 137 0.65 2.35 -3.01
CA SER A 137 -0.10 1.20 -3.48
C SER A 137 0.23 0.88 -4.92
N LEU A 138 0.61 -0.36 -5.17
CA LEU A 138 0.76 -0.92 -6.51
C LEU A 138 -0.55 -1.62 -6.88
N ALA A 139 -1.50 -0.83 -7.32
CA ALA A 139 -2.86 -1.26 -7.67
C ALA A 139 -3.49 -0.26 -8.61
N SER A 140 -4.49 -0.61 -9.31
CA SER A 140 -5.50 0.21 -10.00
C SER A 140 -6.34 -0.69 -10.92
N ARG A 141 -6.34 -0.43 -12.23
CA ARG A 141 -7.19 -1.09 -13.21
C ARG A 141 -6.77 -2.52 -13.52
N GLY A 142 -5.46 -2.75 -13.62
CA GLY A 142 -4.90 -4.02 -14.03
C GLY A 142 -4.68 -5.00 -12.88
N GLU A 143 -4.20 -6.18 -13.26
CA GLU A 143 -3.62 -7.12 -12.31
C GLU A 143 -2.10 -6.87 -12.25
N PRO A 144 -1.55 -6.37 -11.14
CA PRO A 144 -0.13 -5.98 -11.08
C PRO A 144 0.83 -7.13 -11.37
N LEU A 145 0.46 -8.38 -11.02
CA LEU A 145 1.30 -9.55 -11.27
C LEU A 145 1.43 -9.90 -12.76
N LEU A 146 0.63 -9.28 -13.64
CA LEU A 146 0.79 -9.37 -15.11
C LEU A 146 1.86 -8.43 -15.67
N CYS A 147 2.34 -7.46 -14.89
CA CYS A 147 3.39 -6.57 -15.37
C CYS A 147 4.71 -7.33 -15.51
N PRO A 148 5.34 -7.39 -16.69
CA PRO A 148 6.56 -8.17 -16.91
C PRO A 148 7.73 -7.77 -16.00
N ASP A 149 7.83 -6.48 -15.66
CA ASP A 149 8.89 -5.96 -14.79
C ASP A 149 8.49 -5.89 -13.31
N PHE A 150 7.34 -6.47 -12.91
CA PHE A 150 6.80 -6.29 -11.56
C PHE A 150 7.78 -6.74 -10.47
N LYS A 151 8.46 -7.87 -10.62
CA LYS A 151 9.48 -8.34 -9.66
C LYS A 151 10.66 -7.36 -9.54
N LYS A 152 11.08 -6.75 -10.66
CA LYS A 152 12.13 -5.71 -10.64
C LYS A 152 11.64 -4.42 -9.96
N MET A 153 10.36 -4.08 -10.17
CA MET A 153 9.72 -2.95 -9.49
C MET A 153 9.69 -3.18 -7.97
N LEU A 154 9.28 -4.38 -7.54
CA LEU A 154 9.27 -4.75 -6.12
C LEU A 154 10.68 -4.70 -5.50
N ALA A 155 11.68 -5.25 -6.18
CA ALA A 155 13.07 -5.19 -5.70
C ALA A 155 13.57 -3.75 -5.56
N TYR A 156 13.12 -2.84 -6.46
CA TYR A 156 13.51 -1.44 -6.43
C TYR A 156 12.86 -0.65 -5.27
N THR A 157 11.70 -1.08 -4.78
CA THR A 157 11.00 -0.43 -3.66
C THR A 157 11.42 -0.93 -2.28
N ARG A 158 12.32 -1.93 -2.21
CA ARG A 158 12.75 -2.52 -0.93
C ARG A 158 13.25 -1.44 0.03
N ASP A 159 12.69 -1.45 1.25
CA ASP A 159 13.04 -0.60 2.40
C ASP A 159 12.88 0.93 2.20
N LYS A 160 12.31 1.36 1.05
CA LYS A 160 12.15 2.80 0.74
C LYS A 160 10.92 3.42 1.43
N PHE A 161 9.87 2.66 1.66
CA PHE A 161 8.58 3.17 2.13
C PHE A 161 8.13 2.51 3.42
N PHE A 162 7.37 3.26 4.23
CA PHE A 162 6.76 2.72 5.44
C PHE A 162 5.73 1.63 5.11
N ASN A 163 4.87 1.86 4.14
CA ASN A 163 3.85 0.90 3.73
C ASN A 163 3.77 0.79 2.20
N LEU A 164 4.35 -0.28 1.67
CA LEU A 164 4.10 -0.72 0.31
C LEU A 164 2.93 -1.70 0.31
N LYS A 165 1.86 -1.35 -0.42
CA LYS A 165 0.64 -2.14 -0.55
C LYS A 165 0.50 -2.70 -1.96
N ILE A 166 0.02 -3.93 -2.07
CA ILE A 166 -0.36 -4.58 -3.34
C ILE A 166 -1.79 -5.07 -3.23
N ASN A 167 -2.60 -4.83 -4.28
CA ASN A 167 -3.87 -5.50 -4.46
C ASN A 167 -3.76 -6.45 -5.65
N THR A 168 -4.14 -7.70 -5.49
CA THR A 168 -4.06 -8.73 -6.54
C THR A 168 -5.26 -9.67 -6.52
N ASN A 169 -5.62 -10.19 -7.68
CA ASN A 169 -6.58 -11.28 -7.80
C ASN A 169 -5.96 -12.65 -7.44
N ALA A 170 -4.68 -12.70 -7.11
CA ALA A 170 -3.90 -13.86 -6.70
C ALA A 170 -3.81 -15.01 -7.73
N SER A 171 -4.33 -14.85 -8.94
CA SER A 171 -4.33 -15.95 -9.96
C SER A 171 -2.92 -16.29 -10.47
N LEU A 172 -1.98 -15.33 -10.36
CA LEU A 172 -0.58 -15.44 -10.78
C LEU A 172 0.38 -15.40 -9.60
N LEU A 173 -0.12 -15.61 -8.39
CA LEU A 173 0.69 -15.66 -7.18
C LEU A 173 1.34 -17.07 -7.08
N ASP A 174 2.36 -17.28 -7.87
CA ASP A 174 3.20 -18.48 -7.81
C ASP A 174 4.29 -18.36 -6.73
N GLU A 175 5.14 -19.35 -6.65
CA GLU A 175 6.21 -19.42 -5.66
C GLU A 175 7.24 -18.29 -5.85
N GLU A 176 7.68 -18.04 -7.09
CA GLU A 176 8.67 -17.01 -7.40
C GLU A 176 8.14 -15.61 -7.08
N MET A 177 6.88 -15.33 -7.44
CA MET A 177 6.22 -14.06 -7.12
C MET A 177 6.02 -13.91 -5.61
N SER A 178 5.72 -15.01 -4.91
CA SER A 178 5.60 -15.00 -3.46
C SER A 178 6.89 -14.59 -2.76
N TYR A 179 8.03 -15.14 -3.18
CA TYR A 179 9.35 -14.71 -2.69
C TYR A 179 9.62 -13.24 -3.01
N ALA A 180 9.38 -12.80 -4.26
CA ALA A 180 9.60 -11.41 -4.65
C ALA A 180 8.79 -10.42 -3.80
N ILE A 181 7.53 -10.74 -3.48
CA ILE A 181 6.68 -9.93 -2.60
C ILE A 181 7.21 -9.91 -1.17
N LEU A 182 7.59 -11.07 -0.62
CA LEU A 182 8.08 -11.18 0.76
C LEU A 182 9.43 -10.49 0.95
N GLU A 183 10.32 -10.58 -0.03
CA GLU A 183 11.64 -9.95 -0.01
C GLU A 183 11.61 -8.44 -0.23
N SER A 184 10.58 -7.92 -0.89
CA SER A 184 10.48 -6.49 -1.18
C SER A 184 10.03 -5.63 0.00
N GLY A 185 9.68 -6.25 1.15
CA GLY A 185 9.19 -5.52 2.31
C GLY A 185 7.75 -5.02 2.19
N VAL A 186 6.95 -5.59 1.28
CA VAL A 186 5.50 -5.29 1.17
C VAL A 186 4.84 -5.47 2.54
N LYS A 187 4.25 -4.41 3.07
CA LYS A 187 3.57 -4.43 4.39
C LYS A 187 2.12 -4.90 4.28
N THR A 188 1.45 -4.60 3.16
CA THR A 188 0.04 -4.93 2.99
C THR A 188 -0.18 -5.63 1.65
N LEU A 189 -0.61 -6.88 1.68
CA LEU A 189 -1.03 -7.63 0.51
C LEU A 189 -2.53 -7.92 0.61
N VAL A 190 -3.28 -7.46 -0.37
CA VAL A 190 -4.73 -7.60 -0.42
C VAL A 190 -5.11 -8.58 -1.51
N PHE A 191 -5.81 -9.63 -1.14
CA PHE A 191 -6.39 -10.60 -2.06
C PHE A 191 -7.83 -10.20 -2.39
N SER A 192 -8.10 -10.01 -3.66
CA SER A 192 -9.42 -9.61 -4.14
C SER A 192 -10.26 -10.88 -4.41
N ALA A 193 -11.15 -11.26 -3.49
CA ALA A 193 -11.95 -12.48 -3.58
C ALA A 193 -13.46 -12.26 -3.83
N ASP A 194 -14.18 -11.47 -3.07
CA ASP A 194 -15.61 -11.10 -3.19
C ASP A 194 -16.63 -12.21 -2.96
N ALA A 195 -16.25 -13.48 -2.98
CA ALA A 195 -17.13 -14.62 -2.65
C ALA A 195 -16.34 -15.83 -2.14
N ALA A 196 -16.94 -16.57 -1.22
CA ALA A 196 -16.41 -17.83 -0.68
C ALA A 196 -17.00 -19.07 -1.41
N ASP A 197 -18.06 -18.87 -2.19
CA ASP A 197 -18.69 -19.90 -3.04
C ASP A 197 -18.12 -19.84 -4.46
N SER A 198 -17.73 -21.00 -5.02
CA SER A 198 -17.05 -21.09 -6.33
C SER A 198 -17.94 -20.67 -7.50
N VAL A 199 -19.24 -20.90 -7.42
CA VAL A 199 -20.19 -20.52 -8.48
C VAL A 199 -20.34 -19.00 -8.48
N LEU A 200 -20.66 -18.44 -7.32
CA LEU A 200 -20.78 -16.99 -7.16
C LEU A 200 -19.47 -16.28 -7.50
N TYR A 201 -18.32 -16.82 -7.06
CA TYR A 201 -17.02 -16.25 -7.39
C TYR A 201 -16.80 -16.17 -8.91
N SER A 202 -17.07 -17.24 -9.65
CA SER A 202 -16.88 -17.28 -11.10
C SER A 202 -17.85 -16.36 -11.85
N GLN A 203 -19.05 -16.13 -11.30
CA GLN A 203 -20.02 -15.16 -11.84
C GLN A 203 -19.57 -13.71 -11.63
N LEU A 204 -19.03 -13.38 -10.45
CA LEU A 204 -18.56 -12.03 -10.13
C LEU A 204 -17.21 -11.73 -10.77
N ARG A 205 -16.29 -12.71 -10.75
CA ARG A 205 -14.92 -12.61 -11.26
C ARG A 205 -14.73 -13.48 -12.48
N VAL A 206 -15.36 -13.06 -13.58
CA VAL A 206 -15.31 -13.76 -14.87
C VAL A 206 -13.87 -14.06 -15.26
N ASN A 207 -13.59 -15.29 -15.69
CA ASN A 207 -12.29 -15.93 -15.93
C ASN A 207 -11.51 -16.29 -14.63
N GLY A 208 -12.08 -16.06 -13.46
CA GLY A 208 -11.49 -16.45 -12.18
C GLY A 208 -11.93 -17.86 -11.74
N LYS A 209 -11.08 -18.53 -10.97
CA LYS A 209 -11.35 -19.82 -10.33
C LYS A 209 -10.97 -19.74 -8.86
N LEU A 210 -11.95 -19.89 -7.96
CA LEU A 210 -11.76 -19.74 -6.52
C LEU A 210 -10.71 -20.72 -5.98
N GLU A 211 -10.78 -21.98 -6.41
CA GLU A 211 -9.87 -23.04 -5.95
C GLU A 211 -8.41 -22.70 -6.25
N LYS A 212 -8.16 -22.10 -7.43
CA LYS A 212 -6.81 -21.67 -7.83
C LYS A 212 -6.28 -20.61 -6.90
N ILE A 213 -7.07 -19.55 -6.64
CA ILE A 213 -6.58 -18.46 -5.78
C ILE A 213 -6.40 -18.90 -4.33
N VAL A 214 -7.30 -19.76 -3.82
CA VAL A 214 -7.18 -20.34 -2.48
C VAL A 214 -5.90 -21.17 -2.36
N THR A 215 -5.59 -21.99 -3.36
CA THR A 215 -4.35 -22.78 -3.41
C THR A 215 -3.11 -21.88 -3.41
N ASN A 216 -3.08 -20.83 -4.24
CA ASN A 216 -1.98 -19.88 -4.33
C ASN A 216 -1.79 -19.12 -2.99
N ILE A 217 -2.88 -18.67 -2.37
CA ILE A 217 -2.84 -17.97 -1.08
C ILE A 217 -2.34 -18.88 0.05
N LYS A 218 -2.78 -20.14 0.08
CA LYS A 218 -2.29 -21.13 1.05
C LYS A 218 -0.78 -21.36 0.89
N LYS A 219 -0.31 -21.55 -0.35
CA LYS A 219 1.13 -21.72 -0.63
C LYS A 219 1.93 -20.48 -0.23
N PHE A 220 1.45 -19.28 -0.54
CA PHE A 220 2.06 -18.03 -0.08
C PHE A 220 2.18 -17.97 1.45
N LYS A 221 1.11 -18.34 2.17
CA LYS A 221 1.10 -18.38 3.63
C LYS A 221 2.11 -19.40 4.19
N GLU A 222 2.24 -20.58 3.57
CA GLU A 222 3.23 -21.59 3.93
C GLU A 222 4.66 -21.07 3.76
N ILE A 223 4.98 -20.48 2.59
CA ILE A 223 6.29 -19.86 2.33
C ILE A 223 6.62 -18.80 3.38
N LYS A 224 5.65 -17.89 3.63
CA LYS A 224 5.82 -16.84 4.63
C LYS A 224 6.09 -17.41 6.01
N THR A 225 5.29 -18.36 6.47
CA THR A 225 5.42 -18.94 7.82
C THR A 225 6.75 -19.66 7.99
N LYS A 226 7.20 -20.37 6.95
CA LYS A 226 8.44 -21.15 6.98
C LYS A 226 9.69 -20.27 6.87
N ASN A 227 9.69 -19.32 5.93
CA ASN A 227 10.92 -18.63 5.54
C ASN A 227 10.99 -17.17 6.05
N TYR A 228 9.86 -16.58 6.44
CA TYR A 228 9.75 -15.19 6.91
C TYR A 228 8.89 -15.06 8.17
N PRO A 229 9.17 -15.84 9.26
CA PRO A 229 8.32 -15.91 10.45
C PRO A 229 8.23 -14.57 11.21
N SER A 230 9.27 -13.74 11.15
CA SER A 230 9.32 -12.42 11.77
C SER A 230 8.70 -11.30 10.94
N SER A 231 8.27 -11.58 9.71
CA SER A 231 7.66 -10.59 8.84
C SER A 231 6.30 -10.13 9.38
N LYS A 232 6.20 -8.82 9.71
CA LYS A 232 4.98 -8.19 10.23
C LYS A 232 4.00 -7.74 9.14
N ASN A 233 3.92 -8.47 8.04
CA ASN A 233 3.07 -8.11 6.92
C ASN A 233 1.61 -8.44 7.22
N TYR A 234 0.70 -7.54 6.84
CA TYR A 234 -0.74 -7.75 6.94
C TYR A 234 -1.28 -8.31 5.64
N TYR A 235 -2.06 -9.39 5.74
CA TYR A 235 -2.77 -9.96 4.60
C TYR A 235 -4.26 -9.87 4.88
N THR A 236 -4.99 -9.27 3.96
CA THR A 236 -6.44 -9.18 4.06
C THR A 236 -7.08 -9.74 2.80
N CYS A 237 -8.18 -10.44 2.97
CA CYS A 237 -9.08 -10.80 1.89
C CYS A 237 -10.24 -9.81 1.89
N PHE A 238 -10.55 -9.19 0.74
CA PHE A 238 -11.76 -8.39 0.62
C PHE A 238 -12.89 -9.27 0.06
N GLY A 239 -14.05 -9.22 0.71
CA GLY A 239 -15.25 -9.88 0.25
C GLY A 239 -15.40 -11.34 0.71
N CYS A 240 -14.67 -11.78 1.71
CA CYS A 240 -14.90 -13.07 2.38
C CYS A 240 -15.75 -12.91 3.61
#